data_2ca52450916c67c601c30f44e0c56dd0
#
_entry.id   2ca52450916c67c601c30f44e0c56dd0
#
_cell.length_a   1.000
_cell.length_b   1.000
_cell.length_c   1.000
_cell.angle_alpha   90.00
_cell.angle_beta   90.00
_cell.angle_gamma   90.00
#
_symmetry.space_group_name_H-M   'P 1'
#
loop_
_entity.id
_entity.type
_entity.pdbx_description
1 polymer ?
#
loop_
_entity_poly.entity_id
_entity_poly.type
_entity_poly.pdbx_seq_one_letter_code
_entity_poly.pdbx_strand_id
1 'polypeptide(L)'
;MTLSYDKILRRAALCMLMLLMTGACSRRGPVLTFREADDPTADTLADWSGVASGLHAAWGTTDKRYARSVVPCAAESECRLTAWRGERVSAQLVLWSVDSVGGVECRIGKFRSDGACLPAGIAQARFVRYVLTDTFGPGCGHRKDGDFPVSLAADMLDTLGRFDMDARTARPVWLTVSVPDDAPAGVYRSCVEVTGCGVKSLELPLELRVQERRLPRPAEWSYHLDLWQHPAAAARVMGLALWSDAHFDALRPLVRMLADAGQKVVTATLNKDPWNHQCFDAYEDMIHWTKRADGTWVYDYSLFDRWVGLCAGEGIDRQINCYSMLPWNNELHYYDAAADRIVEVRANPGTPEFEAMWGPFLRDFEAHLDAKGWLGKCCVA
;
A
#
# COMPACT_ATOMS: atom_id res chain seq x y z
N MET A 1 12.44 57.20 -50.30
CA MET A 1 13.24 55.97 -49.98
C MET A 1 13.04 55.60 -48.51
N THR A 2 11.79 55.59 -48.01
CA THR A 2 11.44 55.43 -46.57
C THR A 2 10.40 54.32 -46.31
N LEU A 3 10.15 53.44 -47.28
CA LEU A 3 9.13 52.37 -47.16
C LEU A 3 9.71 50.96 -46.93
N SER A 4 11.02 50.82 -46.70
CA SER A 4 11.66 49.51 -46.58
C SER A 4 11.86 49.07 -45.14
N TYR A 5 12.03 49.98 -44.18
CA TYR A 5 12.35 49.67 -42.80
C TYR A 5 11.18 49.09 -42.02
N ASP A 6 9.97 49.58 -42.23
CA ASP A 6 8.77 49.15 -41.50
C ASP A 6 8.34 47.72 -41.86
N LYS A 7 8.55 47.30 -43.09
CA LYS A 7 8.25 45.94 -43.56
C LYS A 7 9.27 44.91 -43.02
N ILE A 8 10.53 45.32 -42.81
CA ILE A 8 11.59 44.45 -42.25
C ILE A 8 11.34 44.28 -40.75
N LEU A 9 10.98 45.34 -40.02
CA LEU A 9 10.67 45.30 -38.60
C LEU A 9 9.41 44.45 -38.32
N ARG A 10 8.35 44.56 -39.15
CA ARG A 10 7.15 43.75 -39.02
C ARG A 10 7.42 42.25 -39.30
N ARG A 11 8.28 41.94 -40.28
CA ARG A 11 8.67 40.55 -40.57
C ARG A 11 9.58 39.97 -39.46
N ALA A 12 10.48 40.76 -38.92
CA ALA A 12 11.31 40.35 -37.78
C ALA A 12 10.49 40.14 -36.50
N ALA A 13 9.52 41.02 -36.24
CA ALA A 13 8.60 40.85 -35.10
C ALA A 13 7.69 39.62 -35.27
N LEU A 14 7.22 39.32 -36.49
CA LEU A 14 6.39 38.15 -36.78
C LEU A 14 7.18 36.84 -36.65
N CYS A 15 8.45 36.83 -37.14
CA CYS A 15 9.34 35.69 -36.96
C CYS A 15 9.75 35.49 -35.49
N MET A 16 9.92 36.54 -34.70
CA MET A 16 10.21 36.45 -33.27
C MET A 16 8.97 35.99 -32.46
N LEU A 17 7.77 36.38 -32.90
CA LEU A 17 6.51 35.88 -32.32
C LEU A 17 6.26 34.42 -32.68
N MET A 18 6.62 33.95 -33.89
CA MET A 18 6.54 32.54 -34.26
C MET A 18 7.60 31.69 -33.54
N LEU A 19 8.79 32.21 -33.28
CA LEU A 19 9.82 31.53 -32.47
C LEU A 19 9.44 31.45 -30.99
N LEU A 20 8.65 32.40 -30.49
CA LEU A 20 8.11 32.36 -29.11
C LEU A 20 6.92 31.39 -28.96
N MET A 21 6.22 31.08 -30.06
CA MET A 21 5.11 30.11 -30.02
C MET A 21 5.55 28.65 -30.15
N THR A 22 6.75 28.38 -30.69
CA THR A 22 7.31 27.02 -30.74
C THR A 22 8.09 26.62 -29.51
N GLY A 23 8.29 27.52 -28.53
CA GLY A 23 9.00 27.29 -27.28
C GLY A 23 8.13 26.97 -26.08
N ALA A 24 6.80 26.88 -26.25
CA ALA A 24 5.87 26.51 -25.17
C ALA A 24 5.64 25.00 -25.03
N CYS A 25 6.60 24.15 -25.44
CA CYS A 25 6.77 22.88 -24.79
C CYS A 25 7.27 23.21 -23.37
N SER A 26 6.35 23.34 -22.41
CA SER A 26 6.69 23.56 -21.01
C SER A 26 7.83 22.60 -20.65
N ARG A 27 8.97 23.14 -20.24
CA ARG A 27 10.04 22.40 -19.57
C ARG A 27 9.45 21.84 -18.27
N ARG A 28 8.60 20.80 -18.40
CA ARG A 28 8.25 19.97 -17.25
C ARG A 28 9.56 19.34 -16.84
N GLY A 29 9.94 19.51 -15.58
CA GLY A 29 11.14 18.88 -15.02
C GLY A 29 11.14 17.37 -15.26
N PRO A 30 12.28 16.69 -15.09
CA PRO A 30 12.37 15.26 -15.30
C PRO A 30 11.29 14.55 -14.49
N VAL A 31 10.65 13.56 -15.10
CA VAL A 31 9.72 12.70 -14.39
C VAL A 31 10.51 11.89 -13.38
N LEU A 32 10.26 12.11 -12.10
CA LEU A 32 10.86 11.30 -11.05
C LEU A 32 10.21 9.92 -11.10
N THR A 33 10.91 8.96 -11.66
CA THR A 33 10.49 7.56 -11.66
C THR A 33 11.50 6.74 -10.88
N PHE A 34 11.02 5.75 -10.13
CA PHE A 34 11.90 4.69 -9.65
C PHE A 34 12.32 3.84 -10.84
N ARG A 35 13.59 3.48 -10.91
CA ARG A 35 13.99 2.42 -11.82
C ARG A 35 13.46 1.09 -11.29
N GLU A 36 12.62 0.46 -12.08
CA GLU A 36 12.18 -0.91 -11.78
C GLU A 36 13.33 -1.89 -12.02
N ALA A 37 13.33 -2.98 -11.27
CA ALA A 37 14.31 -4.04 -11.49
C ALA A 37 14.10 -4.72 -12.85
N ASP A 38 15.16 -5.32 -13.37
CA ASP A 38 15.07 -6.18 -14.54
C ASP A 38 14.20 -7.41 -14.19
N ASP A 39 13.44 -7.88 -15.18
CA ASP A 39 12.58 -9.05 -15.01
C ASP A 39 13.38 -10.33 -15.19
N PRO A 40 13.66 -11.11 -14.12
CA PRO A 40 14.43 -12.34 -14.23
C PRO A 40 13.69 -13.46 -14.95
N THR A 41 12.36 -13.31 -15.08
CA THR A 41 11.47 -14.31 -15.72
C THR A 41 10.77 -13.73 -16.95
N ALA A 42 11.32 -12.65 -17.53
CA ALA A 42 10.73 -11.99 -18.68
C ALA A 42 10.47 -13.01 -19.82
N ASP A 43 9.26 -12.97 -20.33
CA ASP A 43 8.92 -13.77 -21.53
C ASP A 43 9.56 -13.13 -22.77
N THR A 44 10.78 -13.57 -23.07
CA THR A 44 11.52 -13.11 -24.25
C THR A 44 10.94 -13.60 -25.56
N LEU A 45 9.99 -14.54 -25.51
CA LEU A 45 9.29 -15.11 -26.66
C LEU A 45 7.95 -14.43 -26.90
N ALA A 46 7.56 -13.47 -26.06
CA ALA A 46 6.30 -12.73 -26.21
C ALA A 46 6.24 -12.06 -27.59
N ASP A 47 5.20 -12.36 -28.34
CA ASP A 47 5.01 -11.85 -29.69
C ASP A 47 4.35 -10.45 -29.65
N TRP A 48 5.11 -9.44 -30.03
CA TRP A 48 4.67 -8.06 -30.18
C TRP A 48 4.44 -7.65 -31.65
N SER A 49 4.66 -8.55 -32.61
CA SER A 49 4.60 -8.24 -34.04
C SER A 49 3.22 -7.81 -34.52
N GLY A 50 2.15 -8.28 -33.85
CA GLY A 50 0.78 -7.89 -34.16
C GLY A 50 0.32 -6.57 -33.52
N VAL A 51 1.16 -5.90 -32.73
CA VAL A 51 0.80 -4.64 -32.06
C VAL A 51 1.24 -3.45 -32.92
N ALA A 52 0.28 -2.58 -33.26
CA ALA A 52 0.59 -1.37 -34.01
C ALA A 52 1.43 -0.37 -33.22
N SER A 53 2.16 0.51 -33.91
CA SER A 53 2.89 1.61 -33.28
C SER A 53 1.95 2.56 -32.54
N GLY A 54 2.42 3.14 -31.44
CA GLY A 54 1.69 4.06 -30.58
C GLY A 54 1.28 3.45 -29.25
N LEU A 55 0.54 4.25 -28.50
CA LEU A 55 0.02 3.85 -27.18
C LEU A 55 -1.35 3.19 -27.33
N HIS A 56 -1.52 2.04 -26.68
CA HIS A 56 -2.77 1.30 -26.61
C HIS A 56 -3.27 1.24 -25.17
N ALA A 57 -4.59 1.13 -25.01
CA ALA A 57 -5.24 1.01 -23.71
C ALA A 57 -6.54 0.21 -23.83
N ALA A 58 -6.82 -0.62 -22.81
CA ALA A 58 -8.11 -1.28 -22.64
C ALA A 58 -8.40 -1.51 -21.17
N TRP A 59 -9.66 -1.70 -20.84
CA TRP A 59 -10.05 -2.12 -19.50
C TRP A 59 -9.68 -3.58 -19.26
N GLY A 60 -9.10 -3.84 -18.12
CA GLY A 60 -8.75 -5.17 -17.63
C GLY A 60 -9.57 -5.53 -16.38
N THR A 61 -9.35 -6.73 -15.87
CA THR A 61 -9.94 -7.16 -14.59
C THR A 61 -9.01 -6.85 -13.41
N THR A 62 -9.58 -6.52 -12.27
CA THR A 62 -8.84 -6.32 -11.00
C THR A 62 -8.25 -7.61 -10.45
N ASP A 63 -8.68 -8.77 -10.92
CA ASP A 63 -8.23 -10.09 -10.45
C ASP A 63 -6.95 -10.57 -11.14
N LYS A 64 -6.44 -9.80 -12.11
CA LYS A 64 -5.27 -10.20 -12.90
C LYS A 64 -4.11 -9.23 -12.67
N ARG A 65 -2.93 -9.78 -12.40
CA ARG A 65 -1.65 -9.08 -12.49
C ARG A 65 -1.11 -9.23 -13.90
N TYR A 66 -1.04 -8.12 -14.63
CA TYR A 66 -0.55 -8.12 -16.01
C TYR A 66 0.96 -8.08 -16.02
N ALA A 67 1.60 -9.03 -16.70
CA ALA A 67 3.05 -9.09 -16.83
C ALA A 67 3.58 -7.91 -17.67
N ARG A 68 4.77 -7.39 -17.32
CA ARG A 68 5.36 -6.22 -17.99
C ARG A 68 5.74 -6.49 -19.44
N SER A 69 6.27 -7.67 -19.72
CA SER A 69 6.86 -8.03 -21.01
C SER A 69 5.90 -8.69 -22.00
N VAL A 70 4.65 -8.94 -21.61
CA VAL A 70 3.66 -9.65 -22.42
C VAL A 70 2.57 -8.72 -22.90
N VAL A 71 2.15 -8.88 -24.18
CA VAL A 71 1.00 -8.15 -24.71
C VAL A 71 -0.24 -8.52 -23.89
N PRO A 72 -0.93 -7.55 -23.28
CA PRO A 72 -2.05 -7.86 -22.41
C PRO A 72 -3.26 -8.37 -23.19
N CYS A 73 -3.87 -9.47 -22.72
CA CYS A 73 -5.20 -9.89 -23.14
C CYS A 73 -6.24 -9.03 -22.42
N ALA A 74 -6.35 -7.76 -22.78
CA ALA A 74 -7.36 -6.83 -22.30
C ALA A 74 -8.05 -6.27 -23.54
N ALA A 75 -9.37 -6.42 -23.62
CA ALA A 75 -10.13 -6.09 -24.81
C ALA A 75 -11.37 -5.23 -24.54
N GLU A 76 -11.69 -4.97 -23.26
CA GLU A 76 -12.90 -4.22 -22.93
C GLU A 76 -12.71 -2.74 -23.25
N SER A 77 -13.62 -2.20 -24.03
CA SER A 77 -13.61 -0.79 -24.46
C SER A 77 -14.27 0.15 -23.44
N GLU A 78 -15.09 -0.36 -22.53
CA GLU A 78 -15.79 0.40 -21.50
C GLU A 78 -15.71 -0.30 -20.14
N CYS A 79 -15.81 0.48 -19.07
CA CYS A 79 -15.86 -0.04 -17.71
C CYS A 79 -17.15 0.40 -17.04
N ARG A 80 -17.82 -0.53 -16.37
CA ARG A 80 -19.05 -0.27 -15.60
C ARG A 80 -18.84 -0.68 -14.16
N LEU A 81 -18.90 0.29 -13.27
CA LEU A 81 -18.80 0.10 -11.83
C LEU A 81 -20.18 0.26 -11.18
N THR A 82 -20.41 -0.50 -10.13
CA THR A 82 -21.59 -0.33 -9.27
C THR A 82 -21.11 -0.14 -7.85
N ALA A 83 -21.63 0.86 -7.18
CA ALA A 83 -21.25 1.20 -5.80
C ALA A 83 -22.46 1.66 -4.98
N TRP A 84 -22.38 1.45 -3.67
CA TRP A 84 -23.23 2.12 -2.72
C TRP A 84 -22.68 3.52 -2.41
N ARG A 85 -23.49 4.36 -1.80
CA ARG A 85 -23.01 5.61 -1.20
C ARG A 85 -21.99 5.32 -0.12
N GLY A 86 -20.91 6.08 -0.04
CA GLY A 86 -19.83 5.87 0.93
C GLY A 86 -18.90 4.70 0.58
N GLU A 87 -19.11 4.02 -0.53
CA GLU A 87 -18.27 2.88 -0.95
C GLU A 87 -17.07 3.34 -1.77
N ARG A 88 -15.97 2.60 -1.64
CA ARG A 88 -14.79 2.70 -2.48
C ARG A 88 -14.77 1.51 -3.45
N VAL A 89 -14.79 1.79 -4.74
CA VAL A 89 -14.73 0.79 -5.80
C VAL A 89 -13.50 0.99 -6.66
N SER A 90 -13.02 -0.07 -7.26
CA SER A 90 -11.81 -0.05 -8.08
C SER A 90 -12.02 -0.63 -9.45
N ALA A 91 -11.21 -0.17 -10.41
CA ALA A 91 -11.10 -0.73 -11.75
C ALA A 91 -9.62 -0.78 -12.16
N GLN A 92 -9.30 -1.57 -13.16
CA GLN A 92 -7.96 -1.65 -13.72
C GLN A 92 -7.98 -1.35 -15.20
N LEU A 93 -7.20 -0.37 -15.62
CA LEU A 93 -6.87 -0.06 -17.00
C LEU A 93 -5.49 -0.65 -17.30
N VAL A 94 -5.28 -1.14 -18.51
CA VAL A 94 -3.97 -1.64 -18.94
C VAL A 94 -3.53 -0.86 -20.16
N LEU A 95 -2.32 -0.31 -20.08
CA LEU A 95 -1.64 0.37 -21.17
C LEU A 95 -0.58 -0.54 -21.75
N TRP A 96 -0.31 -0.45 -23.05
CA TRP A 96 0.82 -1.12 -23.68
C TRP A 96 1.28 -0.40 -24.94
N SER A 97 2.55 -0.60 -25.30
CA SER A 97 3.13 -0.02 -26.50
C SER A 97 4.31 -0.86 -26.99
N VAL A 98 4.50 -0.92 -28.31
CA VAL A 98 5.74 -1.42 -28.94
C VAL A 98 6.83 -0.37 -28.94
N ASP A 99 6.47 0.90 -28.76
CA ASP A 99 7.36 2.05 -28.76
C ASP A 99 7.60 2.53 -27.34
N SER A 100 8.71 3.23 -27.11
CA SER A 100 8.88 4.01 -25.88
C SER A 100 8.00 5.24 -25.90
N VAL A 101 7.25 5.48 -24.82
CA VAL A 101 6.33 6.63 -24.71
C VAL A 101 6.67 7.40 -23.43
N GLY A 102 7.18 8.62 -23.60
CA GLY A 102 7.52 9.49 -22.49
C GLY A 102 6.30 10.20 -21.90
N GLY A 103 6.32 10.45 -20.60
CA GLY A 103 5.37 11.32 -19.91
C GLY A 103 3.92 10.86 -19.97
N VAL A 104 3.67 9.55 -19.90
CA VAL A 104 2.31 9.01 -19.88
C VAL A 104 1.57 9.50 -18.64
N GLU A 105 0.37 10.06 -18.83
CA GLU A 105 -0.53 10.52 -17.76
C GLU A 105 -1.92 9.91 -17.97
N CYS A 106 -2.60 9.60 -16.86
CA CYS A 106 -4.00 9.17 -16.85
C CYS A 106 -4.82 10.16 -16.02
N ARG A 107 -5.85 10.75 -16.62
CA ARG A 107 -6.75 11.70 -15.97
C ARG A 107 -8.18 11.19 -16.03
N ILE A 108 -8.86 11.21 -14.88
CA ILE A 108 -10.26 10.82 -14.80
C ILE A 108 -11.11 12.08 -14.88
N GLY A 109 -12.07 12.08 -15.79
CA GLY A 109 -13.04 13.16 -15.97
C GLY A 109 -14.03 13.25 -14.81
N LYS A 110 -14.86 14.29 -14.81
CA LYS A 110 -15.95 14.44 -13.83
C LYS A 110 -17.05 13.42 -14.10
N PHE A 111 -17.58 12.82 -13.06
CA PHE A 111 -18.74 11.94 -13.12
C PHE A 111 -20.01 12.77 -13.20
N ARG A 112 -20.73 12.67 -14.32
CA ARG A 112 -21.94 13.43 -14.62
C ARG A 112 -23.12 12.53 -14.90
N SER A 113 -24.29 12.93 -14.43
CA SER A 113 -25.59 12.35 -14.79
C SER A 113 -26.55 13.46 -15.26
N ASP A 114 -27.74 13.10 -15.65
CA ASP A 114 -28.80 14.08 -15.99
C ASP A 114 -29.17 14.89 -14.75
N GLY A 115 -28.66 16.11 -14.65
CA GLY A 115 -28.95 17.06 -13.57
C GLY A 115 -28.03 16.98 -12.34
N ALA A 116 -27.05 16.07 -12.29
CA ALA A 116 -26.12 15.97 -11.17
C ALA A 116 -24.65 15.77 -11.62
N CYS A 117 -23.73 16.24 -10.78
CA CYS A 117 -22.31 16.04 -10.97
C CYS A 117 -21.68 15.68 -9.62
N LEU A 118 -20.94 14.58 -9.55
CA LEU A 118 -20.21 14.23 -8.34
C LEU A 118 -19.03 15.19 -8.12
N PRO A 119 -18.60 15.39 -6.87
CA PRO A 119 -17.48 16.28 -6.54
C PRO A 119 -16.22 15.93 -7.33
N ALA A 120 -15.36 16.92 -7.57
CA ALA A 120 -14.05 16.68 -8.15
C ALA A 120 -13.16 15.92 -7.14
N GLY A 121 -12.27 15.06 -7.66
CA GLY A 121 -11.28 14.37 -6.83
C GLY A 121 -11.76 13.09 -6.14
N ILE A 122 -13.01 12.63 -6.40
CA ILE A 122 -13.50 11.35 -5.88
C ILE A 122 -12.79 10.14 -6.52
N ALA A 123 -12.15 10.34 -7.67
CA ALA A 123 -11.48 9.27 -8.40
C ALA A 123 -9.98 9.59 -8.56
N GLN A 124 -9.17 8.56 -8.46
CA GLN A 124 -7.73 8.61 -8.59
C GLN A 124 -7.23 7.47 -9.47
N ALA A 125 -6.33 7.79 -10.41
CA ALA A 125 -5.58 6.81 -11.20
C ALA A 125 -4.14 6.74 -10.70
N ARG A 126 -3.63 5.53 -10.48
CA ARG A 126 -2.26 5.26 -10.05
C ARG A 126 -1.63 4.20 -10.94
N PHE A 127 -0.43 4.46 -11.42
CA PHE A 127 0.35 3.45 -12.14
C PHE A 127 0.73 2.33 -11.18
N VAL A 128 0.60 1.08 -11.64
CA VAL A 128 1.04 -0.09 -10.88
C VAL A 128 2.50 -0.34 -11.18
N ARG A 129 3.35 -0.35 -10.16
CA ARG A 129 4.77 -0.66 -10.24
C ARG A 129 5.00 -2.16 -10.25
N TYR A 130 6.05 -2.55 -10.94
CA TYR A 130 6.55 -3.91 -10.88
C TYR A 130 7.62 -4.04 -9.81
N VAL A 131 7.48 -5.04 -8.96
CA VAL A 131 8.38 -5.35 -7.86
C VAL A 131 8.86 -6.79 -7.95
N LEU A 132 10.08 -7.03 -7.50
CA LEU A 132 10.59 -8.39 -7.36
C LEU A 132 9.89 -9.09 -6.20
N THR A 133 9.49 -10.33 -6.41
CA THR A 133 8.82 -11.16 -5.42
C THR A 133 9.21 -12.63 -5.56
N ASP A 134 9.24 -13.35 -4.46
CA ASP A 134 9.34 -14.79 -4.38
C ASP A 134 8.01 -15.44 -3.94
N THR A 135 6.93 -14.66 -3.92
CA THR A 135 5.61 -15.06 -3.39
C THR A 135 5.04 -16.31 -4.07
N PHE A 136 5.41 -16.57 -5.31
CA PHE A 136 4.89 -17.70 -6.09
C PHE A 136 5.71 -18.98 -5.95
N GLY A 137 6.72 -18.98 -5.08
CA GLY A 137 7.44 -20.19 -4.70
C GLY A 137 6.59 -21.12 -3.84
N PRO A 138 6.85 -22.44 -3.85
CA PRO A 138 6.14 -23.40 -3.02
C PRO A 138 6.51 -23.26 -1.54
N GLY A 139 5.53 -23.44 -0.65
CA GLY A 139 5.72 -23.50 0.80
C GLY A 139 5.65 -22.14 1.51
N CYS A 140 5.68 -22.21 2.85
CA CYS A 140 5.76 -21.08 3.76
C CYS A 140 6.81 -21.34 4.85
N GLY A 141 7.20 -20.32 5.61
CA GLY A 141 8.19 -20.41 6.67
C GLY A 141 9.49 -19.69 6.31
N HIS A 142 10.58 -20.07 6.96
CA HIS A 142 11.89 -19.47 6.69
C HIS A 142 12.30 -19.63 5.24
N ARG A 143 12.65 -18.51 4.63
CA ARG A 143 13.18 -18.45 3.29
C ARG A 143 14.60 -17.92 3.34
N LYS A 144 15.52 -18.61 2.66
CA LYS A 144 16.87 -18.13 2.42
C LYS A 144 16.91 -17.50 1.04
N ASP A 145 17.75 -16.49 0.88
CA ASP A 145 18.01 -15.88 -0.42
C ASP A 145 18.41 -17.00 -1.41
N GLY A 146 17.70 -17.05 -2.55
CA GLY A 146 17.94 -18.06 -3.59
C GLY A 146 17.16 -19.38 -3.47
N ASP A 147 16.43 -19.63 -2.38
CA ASP A 147 15.61 -20.84 -2.23
C ASP A 147 14.41 -20.87 -3.19
N PHE A 148 13.95 -19.70 -3.64
CA PHE A 148 12.78 -19.53 -4.49
C PHE A 148 13.12 -18.72 -5.73
N PRO A 149 12.52 -19.04 -6.87
CA PRO A 149 12.67 -18.23 -8.06
C PRO A 149 12.06 -16.86 -7.81
N VAL A 150 12.83 -15.83 -8.10
CA VAL A 150 12.37 -14.43 -8.04
C VAL A 150 11.67 -14.11 -9.36
N SER A 151 10.52 -13.48 -9.29
CA SER A 151 9.75 -13.00 -10.43
C SER A 151 9.38 -11.54 -10.29
N LEU A 152 9.04 -10.89 -11.40
CA LEU A 152 8.57 -9.51 -11.40
C LEU A 152 7.03 -9.49 -11.44
N ALA A 153 6.41 -8.91 -10.42
CA ALA A 153 4.94 -8.83 -10.31
C ALA A 153 4.46 -7.38 -10.25
N ALA A 154 3.32 -7.12 -10.90
CA ALA A 154 2.59 -5.86 -10.76
C ALA A 154 1.91 -5.83 -9.37
N ASP A 155 2.31 -4.90 -8.51
CA ASP A 155 1.81 -4.87 -7.13
C ASP A 155 1.66 -3.46 -6.55
N MET A 156 2.73 -2.68 -6.44
CA MET A 156 2.74 -1.41 -5.73
C MET A 156 2.07 -0.29 -6.53
N LEU A 157 1.19 0.48 -5.90
CA LEU A 157 0.59 1.67 -6.50
C LEU A 157 1.51 2.88 -6.36
N ASP A 158 1.89 3.48 -7.51
CA ASP A 158 2.75 4.67 -7.55
C ASP A 158 2.00 5.92 -7.09
N THR A 159 2.71 6.81 -6.44
CA THR A 159 2.21 8.16 -6.10
C THR A 159 2.47 9.17 -7.20
N LEU A 160 3.31 8.86 -8.18
CA LEU A 160 3.62 9.74 -9.30
C LEU A 160 2.49 9.74 -10.33
N GLY A 161 2.10 10.92 -10.80
CA GLY A 161 1.03 11.10 -11.79
C GLY A 161 1.50 10.91 -13.23
N ARG A 162 2.80 10.72 -13.48
CA ARG A 162 3.41 10.54 -14.80
C ARG A 162 4.38 9.37 -14.79
N PHE A 163 4.46 8.67 -15.92
CA PHE A 163 5.32 7.52 -16.09
C PHE A 163 5.92 7.49 -17.50
N ASP A 164 7.20 7.14 -17.61
CA ASP A 164 7.85 6.87 -18.89
C ASP A 164 7.79 5.36 -19.15
N MET A 165 7.14 4.96 -20.25
CA MET A 165 7.00 3.56 -20.65
C MET A 165 8.11 3.18 -21.61
N ASP A 166 8.79 2.08 -21.32
CA ASP A 166 9.73 1.45 -22.26
C ASP A 166 9.00 0.75 -23.41
N ALA A 167 9.71 0.57 -24.51
CA ALA A 167 9.20 -0.17 -25.65
C ALA A 167 8.89 -1.63 -25.29
N ARG A 168 7.85 -2.19 -25.91
CA ARG A 168 7.39 -3.58 -25.69
C ARG A 168 7.10 -3.88 -24.22
N THR A 169 6.40 -2.94 -23.57
CA THR A 169 5.96 -3.12 -22.19
C THR A 169 4.47 -2.86 -22.05
N ALA A 170 3.89 -3.51 -21.03
CA ALA A 170 2.56 -3.23 -20.51
C ALA A 170 2.67 -2.51 -19.17
N ARG A 171 1.67 -1.66 -18.87
CA ARG A 171 1.56 -0.93 -17.61
C ARG A 171 0.12 -0.93 -17.11
N PRO A 172 -0.19 -1.65 -16.02
CA PRO A 172 -1.48 -1.52 -15.38
C PRO A 172 -1.61 -0.15 -14.71
N VAL A 173 -2.84 0.38 -14.70
CA VAL A 173 -3.23 1.59 -13.99
C VAL A 173 -4.43 1.24 -13.12
N TRP A 174 -4.27 1.42 -11.83
CA TRP A 174 -5.33 1.17 -10.85
C TRP A 174 -6.15 2.42 -10.64
N LEU A 175 -7.45 2.30 -10.82
CA LEU A 175 -8.42 3.36 -10.55
C LEU A 175 -9.12 3.07 -9.23
N THR A 176 -9.23 4.10 -8.40
CA THR A 176 -10.04 4.06 -7.19
C THR A 176 -11.05 5.18 -7.24
N VAL A 177 -12.33 4.85 -7.03
CA VAL A 177 -13.43 5.81 -6.96
C VAL A 177 -14.05 5.73 -5.57
N SER A 178 -13.99 6.83 -4.81
CA SER A 178 -14.59 6.96 -3.47
C SER A 178 -15.92 7.69 -3.59
N VAL A 179 -17.02 6.97 -3.54
CA VAL A 179 -18.36 7.54 -3.68
C VAL A 179 -18.74 8.29 -2.41
N PRO A 180 -19.12 9.58 -2.48
CA PRO A 180 -19.57 10.31 -1.30
C PRO A 180 -20.77 9.67 -0.61
N ASP A 181 -20.87 9.82 0.70
CA ASP A 181 -21.99 9.33 1.52
C ASP A 181 -23.34 9.92 1.12
N ASP A 182 -23.33 11.14 0.59
CA ASP A 182 -24.50 11.92 0.18
C ASP A 182 -24.73 11.94 -1.33
N ALA A 183 -23.94 11.17 -2.08
CA ALA A 183 -24.07 11.10 -3.54
C ALA A 183 -25.51 10.72 -3.95
N PRO A 184 -26.19 11.45 -4.83
CA PRO A 184 -27.48 11.03 -5.35
C PRO A 184 -27.36 9.68 -6.07
N ALA A 185 -28.35 8.80 -5.88
CA ALA A 185 -28.41 7.55 -6.64
C ALA A 185 -28.63 7.85 -8.13
N GLY A 186 -27.98 7.08 -9.00
CA GLY A 186 -28.10 7.28 -10.44
C GLY A 186 -26.92 6.69 -11.22
N VAL A 187 -26.97 6.87 -12.53
CA VAL A 187 -25.90 6.45 -13.43
C VAL A 187 -25.10 7.69 -13.84
N TYR A 188 -23.82 7.66 -13.53
CA TYR A 188 -22.87 8.73 -13.83
C TYR A 188 -21.89 8.25 -14.89
N ARG A 189 -21.61 9.12 -15.86
CA ARG A 189 -20.66 8.86 -16.93
C ARG A 189 -19.44 9.75 -16.77
N SER A 190 -18.29 9.17 -17.06
CA SER A 190 -16.98 9.79 -17.09
C SER A 190 -16.15 9.14 -18.20
N CYS A 191 -14.91 9.60 -18.34
CA CYS A 191 -13.90 8.95 -19.17
C CYS A 191 -12.54 9.01 -18.48
N VAL A 192 -11.65 8.11 -18.84
CA VAL A 192 -10.23 8.19 -18.54
C VAL A 192 -9.53 8.67 -19.80
N GLU A 193 -8.90 9.82 -19.72
CA GLU A 193 -8.01 10.35 -20.75
C GLU A 193 -6.60 9.86 -20.48
N VAL A 194 -5.98 9.21 -21.46
CA VAL A 194 -4.59 8.77 -21.42
C VAL A 194 -3.81 9.57 -22.45
N THR A 195 -2.76 10.26 -22.01
CA THR A 195 -1.88 11.08 -22.83
C THR A 195 -0.42 10.67 -22.71
N GLY A 196 0.38 10.99 -23.71
CA GLY A 196 1.83 10.75 -23.72
C GLY A 196 2.53 11.59 -24.79
N CYS A 197 3.85 11.70 -24.70
CA CYS A 197 4.62 12.48 -25.67
C CYS A 197 4.61 11.79 -27.05
N GLY A 198 4.22 12.53 -28.08
CA GLY A 198 4.28 12.05 -29.49
C GLY A 198 3.22 10.99 -29.85
N VAL A 199 2.28 10.68 -28.97
CA VAL A 199 1.20 9.73 -29.22
C VAL A 199 -0.15 10.41 -29.18
N LYS A 200 -1.14 9.80 -29.88
CA LYS A 200 -2.52 10.26 -29.84
C LYS A 200 -3.11 10.01 -28.46
N SER A 201 -3.86 10.99 -27.93
CA SER A 201 -4.66 10.82 -26.72
C SER A 201 -5.73 9.75 -26.91
N LEU A 202 -5.93 8.94 -25.88
CA LEU A 202 -6.95 7.90 -25.82
C LEU A 202 -8.00 8.28 -24.78
N GLU A 203 -9.27 8.02 -25.10
CA GLU A 203 -10.38 8.20 -24.19
C GLU A 203 -11.08 6.87 -23.95
N LEU A 204 -11.20 6.45 -22.69
CA LEU A 204 -11.86 5.22 -22.31
C LEU A 204 -13.10 5.52 -21.47
N PRO A 205 -14.31 5.14 -21.94
CA PRO A 205 -15.55 5.35 -21.21
C PRO A 205 -15.55 4.64 -19.85
N LEU A 206 -16.10 5.34 -18.85
CA LEU A 206 -16.26 4.85 -17.48
C LEU A 206 -17.66 5.21 -16.99
N GLU A 207 -18.46 4.20 -16.64
CA GLU A 207 -19.78 4.37 -16.05
C GLU A 207 -19.74 3.97 -14.58
N LEU A 208 -20.32 4.77 -13.70
CA LEU A 208 -20.51 4.50 -12.29
C LEU A 208 -22.01 4.53 -11.95
N ARG A 209 -22.56 3.40 -11.54
CA ARG A 209 -23.90 3.29 -10.99
C ARG A 209 -23.87 3.41 -9.48
N VAL A 210 -24.35 4.53 -8.95
CA VAL A 210 -24.52 4.74 -7.50
C VAL A 210 -25.90 4.24 -7.09
N GLN A 211 -25.93 3.28 -6.17
CA GLN A 211 -27.17 2.72 -5.62
C GLN A 211 -27.72 3.57 -4.48
N GLU A 212 -29.00 3.39 -4.14
CA GLU A 212 -29.64 4.12 -3.04
C GLU A 212 -29.09 3.74 -1.65
N ARG A 213 -28.57 2.53 -1.51
CA ARG A 213 -28.02 2.05 -0.24
C ARG A 213 -26.75 2.80 0.11
N ARG A 214 -26.54 2.96 1.40
CA ARG A 214 -25.32 3.53 1.97
C ARG A 214 -24.52 2.43 2.67
N LEU A 215 -23.21 2.39 2.40
CA LEU A 215 -22.29 1.55 3.15
C LEU A 215 -22.13 2.14 4.56
N PRO A 216 -22.30 1.37 5.64
CA PRO A 216 -21.96 1.82 6.98
C PRO A 216 -20.49 2.24 7.06
N ARG A 217 -20.16 3.08 8.04
CA ARG A 217 -18.76 3.45 8.26
C ARG A 217 -17.94 2.23 8.67
N PRO A 218 -16.64 2.15 8.34
CA PRO A 218 -15.78 1.01 8.69
C PRO A 218 -15.82 0.62 10.17
N ALA A 219 -15.91 1.60 11.06
CA ALA A 219 -16.05 1.36 12.50
C ALA A 219 -17.34 0.60 12.88
N GLU A 220 -18.41 0.75 12.08
CA GLU A 220 -19.73 0.13 12.30
C GLU A 220 -19.85 -1.27 11.68
N TRP A 221 -18.86 -1.70 10.87
CA TRP A 221 -18.93 -3.01 10.24
C TRP A 221 -18.88 -4.13 11.25
N SER A 222 -19.79 -5.10 11.12
CA SER A 222 -19.80 -6.32 11.92
C SER A 222 -18.72 -7.31 11.49
N TYR A 223 -18.17 -7.18 10.29
CA TYR A 223 -17.09 -8.02 9.81
C TYR A 223 -15.85 -7.87 10.68
N HIS A 224 -15.32 -9.00 11.16
CA HIS A 224 -14.14 -9.05 12.02
C HIS A 224 -12.88 -9.16 11.13
N LEU A 225 -12.30 -8.01 10.77
CA LEU A 225 -11.05 -7.95 10.02
C LEU A 225 -9.87 -7.94 10.99
N ASP A 226 -8.99 -8.91 10.84
CA ASP A 226 -7.71 -9.02 11.57
C ASP A 226 -6.55 -9.15 10.57
N LEU A 227 -6.03 -8.04 10.12
CA LEU A 227 -4.79 -7.95 9.37
C LEU A 227 -3.65 -7.70 10.36
N TRP A 228 -2.71 -8.63 10.44
CA TRP A 228 -1.59 -8.55 11.37
C TRP A 228 -0.68 -7.37 11.02
N GLN A 229 -0.37 -6.56 12.03
CA GLN A 229 0.51 -5.42 11.86
C GLN A 229 1.94 -5.80 12.24
N HIS A 230 2.89 -5.36 11.40
CA HIS A 230 4.34 -5.54 11.59
C HIS A 230 5.05 -4.18 11.61
N PRO A 231 5.03 -3.45 12.75
CA PRO A 231 5.53 -2.07 12.79
C PRO A 231 7.03 -1.93 12.49
N ALA A 232 7.85 -2.92 12.85
CA ALA A 232 9.31 -2.87 12.66
C ALA A 232 9.70 -2.70 11.18
N ALA A 233 8.97 -3.32 10.26
CA ALA A 233 9.23 -3.19 8.81
C ALA A 233 9.15 -1.72 8.33
N ALA A 234 8.22 -0.93 8.87
CA ALA A 234 8.10 0.48 8.52
C ALA A 234 9.33 1.29 8.97
N ALA A 235 9.87 1.02 10.17
CA ALA A 235 11.08 1.68 10.65
C ALA A 235 12.26 1.43 9.71
N ARG A 236 12.50 0.18 9.32
CA ARG A 236 13.60 -0.18 8.40
C ARG A 236 13.43 0.49 7.04
N VAL A 237 12.25 0.37 6.43
CA VAL A 237 11.99 0.92 5.08
C VAL A 237 12.15 2.43 5.05
N MET A 238 11.74 3.12 6.12
CA MET A 238 11.81 4.59 6.21
C MET A 238 13.13 5.10 6.80
N GLY A 239 14.06 4.20 7.19
CA GLY A 239 15.34 4.57 7.80
C GLY A 239 15.20 5.25 9.17
N LEU A 240 14.20 4.86 9.95
CA LEU A 240 13.87 5.43 11.26
C LEU A 240 14.38 4.52 12.38
N ALA A 241 14.75 5.13 13.51
CA ALA A 241 15.05 4.35 14.72
C ALA A 241 13.74 3.69 15.22
N LEU A 242 13.81 2.37 15.43
CA LEU A 242 12.68 1.58 15.91
C LEU A 242 12.14 2.17 17.22
N TRP A 243 10.81 2.27 17.31
CA TRP A 243 10.05 2.79 18.46
C TRP A 243 10.33 4.25 18.87
N SER A 244 11.05 5.00 18.03
CA SER A 244 11.21 6.45 18.22
C SER A 244 9.89 7.21 17.98
N ASP A 245 9.83 8.48 18.39
CA ASP A 245 8.67 9.33 18.09
C ASP A 245 8.43 9.47 16.59
N ALA A 246 9.50 9.64 15.80
CA ALA A 246 9.43 9.70 14.35
C ALA A 246 8.85 8.41 13.74
N HIS A 247 9.17 7.24 14.31
CA HIS A 247 8.60 5.97 13.88
C HIS A 247 7.10 5.90 14.18
N PHE A 248 6.65 6.29 15.38
CA PHE A 248 5.22 6.33 15.73
C PHE A 248 4.45 7.33 14.86
N ASP A 249 5.04 8.47 14.53
CA ASP A 249 4.44 9.45 13.61
C ASP A 249 4.29 8.86 12.19
N ALA A 250 5.28 8.10 11.73
CA ALA A 250 5.24 7.41 10.44
C ALA A 250 4.24 6.24 10.40
N LEU A 251 4.01 5.56 11.53
CA LEU A 251 3.01 4.48 11.66
C LEU A 251 1.57 5.00 11.63
N ARG A 252 1.31 6.19 12.14
CA ARG A 252 -0.04 6.75 12.28
C ARG A 252 -0.86 6.71 10.97
N PRO A 253 -0.37 7.22 9.82
CA PRO A 253 -1.12 7.16 8.56
C PRO A 253 -1.34 5.72 8.07
N LEU A 254 -0.44 4.78 8.37
CA LEU A 254 -0.60 3.36 8.00
C LEU A 254 -1.69 2.70 8.86
N VAL A 255 -1.70 2.97 10.17
CA VAL A 255 -2.74 2.48 11.09
C VAL A 255 -4.11 3.06 10.71
N ARG A 256 -4.18 4.35 10.37
CA ARG A 256 -5.42 4.98 9.87
C ARG A 256 -5.93 4.31 8.60
N MET A 257 -5.05 3.96 7.67
CA MET A 257 -5.42 3.26 6.44
C MET A 257 -6.03 1.87 6.73
N LEU A 258 -5.52 1.16 7.74
CA LEU A 258 -6.10 -0.09 8.22
C LEU A 258 -7.48 0.13 8.88
N ALA A 259 -7.63 1.15 9.71
CA ALA A 259 -8.91 1.52 10.32
C ALA A 259 -9.97 1.84 9.26
N ASP A 260 -9.60 2.60 8.21
CA ASP A 260 -10.46 2.92 7.08
C ASP A 260 -10.83 1.68 6.23
N ALA A 261 -10.04 0.61 6.30
CA ALA A 261 -10.34 -0.69 5.71
C ALA A 261 -11.21 -1.58 6.61
N GLY A 262 -11.52 -1.14 7.83
CA GLY A 262 -12.37 -1.87 8.78
C GLY A 262 -11.63 -2.77 9.75
N GLN A 263 -10.31 -2.61 9.92
CA GLN A 263 -9.50 -3.34 10.91
C GLN A 263 -10.11 -3.22 12.31
N LYS A 264 -10.13 -4.34 13.06
CA LYS A 264 -10.72 -4.42 14.40
C LYS A 264 -9.71 -4.78 15.49
N VAL A 265 -8.59 -5.35 15.10
CA VAL A 265 -7.67 -6.05 16.00
C VAL A 265 -6.29 -5.39 15.98
N VAL A 266 -5.74 -5.17 17.17
CA VAL A 266 -4.34 -4.78 17.36
C VAL A 266 -3.50 -6.04 17.51
N THR A 267 -2.44 -6.20 16.70
CA THR A 267 -1.42 -7.24 16.88
C THR A 267 -0.35 -6.72 17.82
N ALA A 268 -0.12 -7.39 18.94
CA ALA A 268 0.91 -7.04 19.90
C ALA A 268 1.78 -8.27 20.22
N THR A 269 3.07 -8.06 20.47
CA THR A 269 4.01 -9.11 20.85
C THR A 269 4.37 -8.98 22.34
N LEU A 270 4.23 -10.10 23.07
CA LEU A 270 4.48 -10.14 24.51
C LEU A 270 5.95 -10.31 24.88
N ASN A 271 6.66 -11.06 24.04
CA ASN A 271 8.06 -11.41 24.23
C ASN A 271 8.69 -11.74 22.87
N LYS A 272 9.89 -12.29 22.84
CA LYS A 272 10.67 -12.65 21.68
C LYS A 272 9.81 -13.12 20.49
N ASP A 273 10.23 -12.74 19.28
CA ASP A 273 9.54 -12.99 18.00
C ASP A 273 8.74 -14.30 17.97
N PRO A 274 7.41 -14.26 18.03
CA PRO A 274 6.58 -15.47 18.19
C PRO A 274 6.60 -16.40 16.98
N TRP A 275 6.99 -15.91 15.81
CA TRP A 275 6.99 -16.67 14.55
C TRP A 275 8.40 -17.07 14.08
N ASN A 276 9.39 -16.99 14.95
CA ASN A 276 10.75 -17.48 14.70
C ASN A 276 11.31 -17.00 13.36
N HIS A 277 11.35 -15.70 13.15
CA HIS A 277 11.86 -15.03 11.93
C HIS A 277 11.19 -15.47 10.62
N GLN A 278 9.88 -15.73 10.65
CA GLN A 278 9.13 -16.01 9.43
C GLN A 278 9.15 -14.83 8.46
N CYS A 279 9.17 -13.61 8.99
CA CYS A 279 9.26 -12.37 8.22
C CYS A 279 10.73 -11.92 8.12
N PHE A 280 11.03 -11.05 7.17
CA PHE A 280 12.36 -10.45 7.01
C PHE A 280 12.78 -9.67 8.26
N ASP A 281 11.90 -8.83 8.79
CA ASP A 281 12.10 -8.15 10.07
C ASP A 281 11.53 -9.02 11.20
N ALA A 282 12.19 -9.05 12.35
CA ALA A 282 11.65 -9.71 13.53
C ALA A 282 10.44 -8.95 14.08
N TYR A 283 9.51 -9.67 14.69
CA TYR A 283 8.48 -9.06 15.53
C TYR A 283 9.08 -8.76 16.90
N GLU A 284 9.48 -7.52 17.10
CA GLU A 284 10.10 -7.06 18.33
C GLU A 284 9.10 -7.10 19.50
N ASP A 285 9.60 -7.46 20.68
CA ASP A 285 8.82 -7.48 21.91
C ASP A 285 8.33 -6.06 22.29
N MET A 286 7.08 -6.00 22.72
CA MET A 286 6.46 -4.75 23.17
C MET A 286 6.38 -4.66 24.69
N ILE A 287 6.79 -5.69 25.43
CA ILE A 287 6.83 -5.74 26.88
C ILE A 287 8.22 -6.24 27.29
N HIS A 288 8.98 -5.40 28.02
CA HIS A 288 10.31 -5.80 28.47
C HIS A 288 10.22 -6.51 29.81
N TRP A 289 10.75 -7.73 29.85
CA TRP A 289 10.76 -8.55 31.05
C TRP A 289 12.12 -8.45 31.76
N THR A 290 12.10 -8.12 33.04
CA THR A 290 13.30 -8.02 33.86
C THR A 290 13.16 -8.93 35.09
N LYS A 291 14.14 -9.81 35.27
CA LYS A 291 14.30 -10.58 36.51
C LYS A 291 15.32 -9.89 37.43
N ARG A 292 14.86 -9.44 38.59
CA ARG A 292 15.72 -8.79 39.57
C ARG A 292 16.68 -9.78 40.26
N ALA A 293 17.70 -9.25 40.93
CA ALA A 293 18.69 -10.07 41.70
C ALA A 293 18.06 -10.88 42.83
N ASP A 294 16.93 -10.43 43.36
CA ASP A 294 16.15 -11.15 44.38
C ASP A 294 15.20 -12.22 43.79
N GLY A 295 15.22 -12.39 42.47
CA GLY A 295 14.39 -13.35 41.74
C GLY A 295 12.99 -12.85 41.39
N THR A 296 12.58 -11.65 41.80
CA THR A 296 11.30 -11.09 41.46
C THR A 296 11.28 -10.57 40.03
N TRP A 297 10.07 -10.47 39.42
CA TRP A 297 9.86 -9.99 38.05
C TRP A 297 9.36 -8.55 38.04
N VAL A 298 9.79 -7.81 36.99
CA VAL A 298 9.26 -6.50 36.64
C VAL A 298 9.01 -6.47 35.13
N TYR A 299 7.91 -5.87 34.74
CA TYR A 299 7.51 -5.76 33.35
C TYR A 299 7.31 -4.28 32.98
N ASP A 300 7.93 -3.88 31.87
CA ASP A 300 7.74 -2.53 31.31
C ASP A 300 6.77 -2.59 30.15
N TYR A 301 5.60 -2.04 30.35
CA TYR A 301 4.50 -1.98 29.38
C TYR A 301 4.49 -0.69 28.55
N SER A 302 5.46 0.19 28.70
CA SER A 302 5.43 1.53 28.11
C SER A 302 5.27 1.49 26.58
N LEU A 303 5.96 0.59 25.91
CA LEU A 303 5.88 0.41 24.47
C LEU A 303 4.56 -0.25 24.05
N PHE A 304 4.12 -1.30 24.74
CA PHE A 304 2.82 -1.93 24.54
C PHE A 304 1.68 -0.92 24.65
N ASP A 305 1.68 -0.13 25.71
CA ASP A 305 0.68 0.92 25.94
C ASP A 305 0.66 1.96 24.82
N ARG A 306 1.84 2.37 24.39
CA ARG A 306 1.98 3.36 23.32
C ARG A 306 1.47 2.84 21.99
N TRP A 307 1.76 1.58 21.65
CA TRP A 307 1.30 0.94 20.44
C TRP A 307 -0.21 0.74 20.43
N VAL A 308 -0.76 0.13 21.48
CA VAL A 308 -2.21 -0.06 21.63
C VAL A 308 -2.94 1.29 21.63
N GLY A 309 -2.38 2.30 22.33
CA GLY A 309 -2.92 3.65 22.36
C GLY A 309 -2.93 4.34 20.99
N LEU A 310 -1.89 4.16 20.18
CA LEU A 310 -1.86 4.65 18.79
C LEU A 310 -2.98 4.01 17.97
N CYS A 311 -3.09 2.68 18.02
CA CYS A 311 -4.09 1.95 17.25
C CYS A 311 -5.52 2.34 17.67
N ALA A 312 -5.78 2.43 18.96
CA ALA A 312 -7.07 2.85 19.49
C ALA A 312 -7.42 4.29 19.11
N GLY A 313 -6.44 5.20 19.15
CA GLY A 313 -6.59 6.59 18.74
C GLY A 313 -6.94 6.76 17.25
N GLU A 314 -6.58 5.80 16.40
CA GLU A 314 -6.94 5.77 14.99
C GLU A 314 -8.20 4.93 14.69
N GLY A 315 -8.85 4.36 15.72
CA GLY A 315 -10.12 3.64 15.59
C GLY A 315 -10.01 2.10 15.54
N ILE A 316 -8.84 1.53 15.83
CA ILE A 316 -8.65 0.07 15.96
C ILE A 316 -8.61 -0.24 17.45
N ASP A 317 -9.77 -0.56 18.05
CA ASP A 317 -9.90 -0.65 19.50
C ASP A 317 -10.79 -1.79 20.01
N ARG A 318 -11.23 -2.72 19.13
CA ARG A 318 -12.16 -3.78 19.55
C ARG A 318 -11.48 -4.96 20.21
N GLN A 319 -10.28 -5.31 19.77
CA GLN A 319 -9.56 -6.48 20.28
C GLN A 319 -8.05 -6.23 20.23
N ILE A 320 -7.33 -6.78 21.20
CA ILE A 320 -5.89 -6.80 21.28
C ILE A 320 -5.45 -8.25 21.27
N ASN A 321 -4.83 -8.71 20.20
CA ASN A 321 -4.25 -10.05 20.10
C ASN A 321 -2.79 -10.02 20.53
N CYS A 322 -2.50 -10.64 21.66
CA CYS A 322 -1.18 -10.71 22.28
C CYS A 322 -0.49 -12.03 21.93
N TYR A 323 0.55 -11.96 21.15
CA TYR A 323 1.35 -13.09 20.71
C TYR A 323 2.67 -13.14 21.46
N SER A 324 3.19 -14.28 21.93
CA SER A 324 2.50 -15.54 22.09
C SER A 324 3.02 -16.21 23.36
N MET A 325 2.15 -16.93 24.08
CA MET A 325 2.60 -17.84 25.14
C MET A 325 3.38 -19.03 24.58
N LEU A 326 3.14 -19.37 23.32
CA LEU A 326 3.71 -20.51 22.63
C LEU A 326 4.37 -20.07 21.33
N PRO A 327 5.48 -19.33 21.40
CA PRO A 327 6.26 -19.03 20.20
C PRO A 327 6.71 -20.33 19.52
N TRP A 328 6.86 -20.32 18.21
CA TRP A 328 7.09 -21.54 17.40
C TRP A 328 8.28 -22.37 17.82
N ASN A 329 9.29 -21.76 18.45
CA ASN A 329 10.47 -22.44 18.96
C ASN A 329 10.47 -22.61 20.49
N ASN A 330 9.39 -22.18 21.18
CA ASN A 330 9.28 -22.10 22.64
C ASN A 330 10.40 -21.28 23.30
N GLU A 331 11.00 -20.34 22.58
CA GLU A 331 12.07 -19.48 23.10
C GLU A 331 11.48 -18.18 23.63
N LEU A 332 11.87 -17.84 24.83
CA LEU A 332 11.56 -16.61 25.54
C LEU A 332 12.85 -15.94 25.96
N HIS A 333 12.80 -14.65 26.25
CA HIS A 333 13.95 -13.93 26.78
C HIS A 333 13.56 -12.94 27.89
N TYR A 334 14.52 -12.57 28.69
CA TYR A 334 14.39 -11.54 29.70
C TYR A 334 15.74 -10.95 30.02
N TYR A 335 15.74 -9.73 30.55
CA TYR A 335 16.95 -9.15 31.13
C TYR A 335 17.13 -9.67 32.55
N ASP A 336 18.27 -10.30 32.84
CA ASP A 336 18.66 -10.75 34.18
C ASP A 336 19.55 -9.68 34.83
N ALA A 337 18.99 -8.99 35.84
CA ALA A 337 19.68 -7.91 36.51
C ALA A 337 20.85 -8.39 37.40
N ALA A 338 20.87 -9.65 37.82
CA ALA A 338 22.01 -10.23 38.55
C ALA A 338 23.18 -10.58 37.62
N ALA A 339 22.87 -11.01 36.41
CA ALA A 339 23.86 -11.38 35.40
C ALA A 339 24.21 -10.24 34.45
N ASP A 340 23.48 -9.10 34.51
CA ASP A 340 23.62 -7.92 33.65
C ASP A 340 23.60 -8.28 32.15
N ARG A 341 22.65 -9.10 31.74
CA ARG A 341 22.51 -9.54 30.34
C ARG A 341 21.12 -10.06 30.00
N ILE A 342 20.82 -10.10 28.72
CA ILE A 342 19.65 -10.84 28.20
C ILE A 342 19.95 -12.35 28.33
N VAL A 343 18.97 -13.06 28.85
CA VAL A 343 18.95 -14.52 28.97
C VAL A 343 17.86 -15.06 28.07
N GLU A 344 18.23 -15.96 27.17
CA GLU A 344 17.30 -16.73 26.37
C GLU A 344 17.04 -18.08 27.03
N VAL A 345 15.78 -18.47 27.09
CA VAL A 345 15.37 -19.75 27.67
C VAL A 345 14.38 -20.44 26.72
N ARG A 346 14.49 -21.76 26.69
CA ARG A 346 13.44 -22.56 26.03
C ARG A 346 12.55 -23.14 27.13
N ALA A 347 11.30 -22.64 27.19
CA ALA A 347 10.36 -23.06 28.21
C ALA A 347 9.16 -23.75 27.54
N ASN A 348 9.05 -25.05 27.72
CA ASN A 348 7.96 -25.84 27.18
C ASN A 348 6.74 -25.81 28.13
N PRO A 349 5.51 -25.75 27.59
CA PRO A 349 4.29 -25.81 28.38
C PRO A 349 4.28 -27.04 29.31
N GLY A 350 3.79 -26.84 30.54
CA GLY A 350 3.74 -27.89 31.58
C GLY A 350 5.05 -28.13 32.30
N THR A 351 6.09 -27.36 32.06
CA THR A 351 7.34 -27.40 32.81
C THR A 351 7.34 -26.35 33.94
N PRO A 352 8.07 -26.61 35.06
CA PRO A 352 8.23 -25.62 36.13
C PRO A 352 8.81 -24.29 35.64
N GLU A 353 9.70 -24.32 34.65
CA GLU A 353 10.33 -23.16 34.05
C GLU A 353 9.32 -22.30 33.34
N PHE A 354 8.39 -22.92 32.57
CA PHE A 354 7.29 -22.23 31.90
C PHE A 354 6.37 -21.56 32.92
N GLU A 355 5.95 -22.28 33.96
CA GLU A 355 5.08 -21.75 35.00
C GLU A 355 5.74 -20.62 35.79
N ALA A 356 7.06 -20.74 36.09
CA ALA A 356 7.82 -19.71 36.80
C ALA A 356 7.97 -18.40 36.03
N MET A 357 7.89 -18.43 34.72
CA MET A 357 7.91 -17.23 33.86
C MET A 357 6.50 -16.69 33.60
N TRP A 358 5.63 -17.52 33.09
CA TRP A 358 4.30 -17.07 32.65
C TRP A 358 3.34 -16.79 33.81
N GLY A 359 3.43 -17.54 34.93
CA GLY A 359 2.54 -17.34 36.05
C GLY A 359 2.62 -15.94 36.68
N PRO A 360 3.80 -15.42 37.03
CA PRO A 360 3.98 -14.04 37.48
C PRO A 360 3.57 -13.02 36.44
N PHE A 361 3.98 -13.22 35.17
CA PHE A 361 3.64 -12.30 34.08
C PHE A 361 2.13 -12.17 33.88
N LEU A 362 1.41 -13.28 33.77
CA LEU A 362 -0.03 -13.21 33.50
C LEU A 362 -0.80 -12.50 34.63
N ARG A 363 -0.40 -12.69 35.89
CA ARG A 363 -1.04 -11.96 37.01
C ARG A 363 -0.76 -10.47 36.98
N ASP A 364 0.45 -10.07 36.64
CA ASP A 364 0.83 -8.67 36.53
C ASP A 364 0.18 -8.01 35.29
N PHE A 365 0.19 -8.73 34.16
CA PHE A 365 -0.43 -8.28 32.92
C PHE A 365 -1.96 -8.14 33.02
N GLU A 366 -2.63 -9.08 33.70
CA GLU A 366 -4.06 -8.98 33.99
C GLU A 366 -4.38 -7.71 34.78
N ALA A 367 -3.63 -7.43 35.85
CA ALA A 367 -3.79 -6.22 36.66
C ALA A 367 -3.52 -4.94 35.84
N HIS A 368 -2.50 -4.97 34.99
CA HIS A 368 -2.18 -3.85 34.08
C HIS A 368 -3.32 -3.61 33.07
N LEU A 369 -3.81 -4.65 32.40
CA LEU A 369 -4.90 -4.56 31.44
C LEU A 369 -6.21 -4.07 32.09
N ASP A 370 -6.50 -4.53 33.32
CA ASP A 370 -7.67 -4.07 34.07
C ASP A 370 -7.57 -2.57 34.39
N ALA A 371 -6.41 -2.13 34.89
CA ALA A 371 -6.15 -0.72 35.17
C ALA A 371 -6.27 0.17 33.92
N LYS A 372 -6.00 -0.36 32.71
CA LYS A 372 -6.19 0.34 31.42
C LYS A 372 -7.60 0.21 30.85
N GLY A 373 -8.46 -0.63 31.43
CA GLY A 373 -9.77 -0.97 30.86
C GLY A 373 -9.69 -1.79 29.58
N TRP A 374 -8.63 -2.56 29.38
CA TRP A 374 -8.37 -3.36 28.19
C TRP A 374 -8.57 -4.87 28.40
N LEU A 375 -8.72 -5.32 29.65
CA LEU A 375 -8.81 -6.75 29.98
C LEU A 375 -9.88 -7.47 29.15
N GLY A 376 -11.09 -6.90 29.05
CA GLY A 376 -12.18 -7.49 28.28
C GLY A 376 -12.00 -7.46 26.75
N LYS A 377 -10.91 -6.85 26.24
CA LYS A 377 -10.58 -6.76 24.81
C LYS A 377 -9.34 -7.58 24.45
N CYS A 378 -8.59 -8.08 25.45
CA CYS A 378 -7.33 -8.75 25.25
C CYS A 378 -7.53 -10.26 25.06
N CYS A 379 -6.86 -10.82 24.07
CA CYS A 379 -6.71 -12.24 23.83
C CYS A 379 -5.22 -12.58 23.83
N VAL A 380 -4.84 -13.64 24.56
CA VAL A 380 -3.47 -14.17 24.54
C VAL A 380 -3.47 -15.46 23.72
N ALA A 381 -2.56 -15.56 22.72
CA ALA A 381 -2.43 -16.67 21.80
C ALA A 381 -1.15 -17.49 22.06
#